data_dc4399606fddb6754c8a72a1d470f7d1
#
_entry.id   dc4399606fddb6754c8a72a1d470f7d1
#
_cell.length_a   1.000
_cell.length_b   1.000
_cell.length_c   1.000
_cell.angle_alpha   90.00
_cell.angle_beta   90.00
_cell.angle_gamma   90.00
#
_symmetry.space_group_name_H-M   'P 1'
#
loop_
_entity.id
_entity.type
_entity.pdbx_description
1 polymer ?
#
loop_
_entity_poly.entity_id
_entity_poly.type
_entity_poly.pdbx_seq_one_letter_code
_entity_poly.pdbx_strand_id
1 'polypeptide(L)'
;MAERDRTLASVKESLDETRRRLDETIRRSEQEKSAGDSKRYEDEIARLRQTVTELSRPQIDAPIVDLDPFDQTRGNMTGDAARIEAPPTANIITLILNITGQPSHSAYAVEILDSNGKQVWRGQRARNGPDHAVNLTIARRTIPAGRYLIKLYGLRDGKQEPVADYPVLIVYR
;
A
#
# COMPACT_ATOMS: atom_id res chain seq x y z
N MET A 1 16.54 -9.16 8.97
CA MET A 1 16.84 -7.79 9.43
C MET A 1 16.50 -6.73 8.37
N ALA A 2 16.94 -6.87 7.14
CA ALA A 2 16.71 -5.87 6.06
C ALA A 2 15.24 -5.55 5.72
N GLU A 3 14.31 -6.47 5.92
CA GLU A 3 12.88 -6.27 5.61
C GLU A 3 12.16 -5.38 6.62
N ARG A 4 12.46 -5.53 7.91
CA ARG A 4 11.93 -4.65 8.96
C ARG A 4 12.35 -3.19 8.74
N ASP A 5 13.59 -2.98 8.30
CA ASP A 5 14.11 -1.64 8.04
C ASP A 5 13.42 -0.96 6.86
N ARG A 6 13.03 -1.74 5.83
CA ARG A 6 12.33 -1.22 4.64
C ARG A 6 10.87 -0.87 4.94
N THR A 7 10.17 -1.69 5.75
CA THR A 7 8.80 -1.40 6.19
C THR A 7 8.77 -0.14 7.06
N LEU A 8 9.73 -0.01 7.96
CA LEU A 8 9.92 1.19 8.76
C LEU A 8 10.19 2.43 7.90
N ALA A 9 10.97 2.29 6.83
CA ALA A 9 11.25 3.39 5.90
C ALA A 9 9.98 3.89 5.19
N SER A 10 9.13 2.98 4.69
CA SER A 10 7.87 3.33 4.02
C SER A 10 6.87 4.00 4.96
N VAL A 11 6.71 3.49 6.19
CA VAL A 11 5.83 4.12 7.20
C VAL A 11 6.39 5.48 7.61
N LYS A 12 7.70 5.59 7.75
CA LYS A 12 8.37 6.87 8.06
C LYS A 12 8.15 7.90 6.95
N GLU A 13 8.26 7.51 5.69
CA GLU A 13 8.01 8.39 4.55
C GLU A 13 6.56 8.89 4.52
N SER A 14 5.57 8.01 4.74
CA SER A 14 4.16 8.38 4.84
C SER A 14 3.88 9.31 6.03
N LEU A 15 4.56 9.09 7.16
CA LEU A 15 4.47 9.94 8.33
C LEU A 15 5.07 11.33 8.05
N ASP A 16 6.23 11.38 7.41
CA ASP A 16 6.91 12.63 7.09
C ASP A 16 6.10 13.45 6.05
N GLU A 17 5.51 12.79 5.07
CA GLU A 17 4.58 13.46 4.13
C GLU A 17 3.36 14.03 4.84
N THR A 18 2.74 13.26 5.74
CA THR A 18 1.57 13.73 6.51
C THR A 18 1.94 14.89 7.43
N ARG A 19 3.13 14.86 8.05
CA ARG A 19 3.65 15.98 8.85
C ARG A 19 3.86 17.23 8.01
N ARG A 20 4.46 17.12 6.82
CA ARG A 20 4.64 18.26 5.90
C ARG A 20 3.30 18.89 5.52
N ARG A 21 2.30 18.08 5.18
CA ARG A 21 0.94 18.57 4.86
C ARG A 21 0.28 19.27 6.05
N LEU A 22 0.49 18.73 7.25
CA LEU A 22 -0.01 19.38 8.48
C LEU A 22 0.62 20.76 8.68
N ASP A 23 1.96 20.85 8.58
CA ASP A 23 2.69 22.11 8.75
C ASP A 23 2.28 23.14 7.68
N GLU A 24 2.08 22.72 6.43
CA GLU A 24 1.64 23.60 5.35
C GLU A 24 0.21 24.11 5.58
N THR A 25 -0.70 23.24 6.06
CA THR A 25 -2.08 23.62 6.41
C THR A 25 -2.10 24.63 7.57
N ILE A 26 -1.26 24.41 8.59
CA ILE A 26 -1.14 25.35 9.70
C ILE A 26 -0.66 26.72 9.22
N ARG A 27 0.41 26.78 8.41
CA ARG A 27 0.92 28.04 7.85
C ARG A 27 -0.11 28.77 7.01
N ARG A 28 -0.87 28.04 6.18
CA ARG A 28 -1.93 28.64 5.37
C ARG A 28 -3.06 29.20 6.22
N SER A 29 -3.47 28.49 7.29
CA SER A 29 -4.49 28.96 8.22
C SER A 29 -4.08 30.22 8.99
N GLU A 30 -2.78 30.36 9.28
CA GLU A 30 -2.22 31.57 9.94
C GLU A 30 -2.19 32.79 8.99
N GLN A 31 -2.03 32.57 7.69
CA GLN A 31 -1.99 33.63 6.66
C GLN A 31 -3.39 34.12 6.25
N GLU A 32 -4.38 33.25 6.25
CA GLU A 32 -5.75 33.57 5.82
C GLU A 32 -6.66 33.81 7.04
N LYS A 33 -6.57 34.99 7.66
CA LYS A 33 -7.36 35.42 8.84
C LYS A 33 -8.84 35.74 8.51
N SER A 34 -9.52 34.93 7.72
CA SER A 34 -10.95 35.06 7.50
C SER A 34 -11.72 34.11 8.43
N ALA A 35 -12.65 34.65 9.23
CA ALA A 35 -13.37 33.91 10.29
C ALA A 35 -14.18 32.70 9.77
N GLY A 36 -14.50 32.66 8.48
CA GLY A 36 -15.24 31.56 7.85
C GLY A 36 -14.35 30.35 7.49
N ASP A 37 -13.08 30.59 7.24
CA ASP A 37 -12.13 29.54 6.83
C ASP A 37 -11.41 28.92 8.03
N SER A 38 -11.32 29.66 9.16
CA SER A 38 -10.64 29.20 10.37
C SER A 38 -11.17 27.84 10.87
N LYS A 39 -12.49 27.67 10.92
CA LYS A 39 -13.11 26.43 11.36
C LYS A 39 -12.78 25.26 10.43
N ARG A 40 -12.75 25.48 9.11
CA ARG A 40 -12.37 24.45 8.14
C ARG A 40 -10.93 23.98 8.33
N TYR A 41 -10.02 24.91 8.56
CA TYR A 41 -8.61 24.60 8.85
C TYR A 41 -8.43 23.89 10.17
N GLU A 42 -9.17 24.27 11.22
CA GLU A 42 -9.15 23.59 12.51
C GLU A 42 -9.61 22.13 12.37
N ASP A 43 -10.70 21.87 11.66
CA ASP A 43 -11.21 20.52 11.39
C ASP A 43 -10.19 19.68 10.57
N GLU A 44 -9.56 20.28 9.56
CA GLU A 44 -8.53 19.62 8.77
C GLU A 44 -7.27 19.30 9.58
N ILE A 45 -6.80 20.25 10.40
CA ILE A 45 -5.68 20.06 11.32
C ILE A 45 -5.98 18.94 12.32
N ALA A 46 -7.18 18.90 12.89
CA ALA A 46 -7.59 17.84 13.81
C ALA A 46 -7.56 16.46 13.12
N ARG A 47 -8.08 16.38 11.91
CA ARG A 47 -8.07 15.16 11.10
C ARG A 47 -6.66 14.68 10.75
N LEU A 48 -5.79 15.60 10.32
CA LEU A 48 -4.39 15.29 10.00
C LEU A 48 -3.61 14.83 11.24
N ARG A 49 -3.82 15.48 12.40
CA ARG A 49 -3.22 15.05 13.68
C ARG A 49 -3.66 13.65 14.08
N GLN A 50 -4.93 13.33 13.94
CA GLN A 50 -5.43 11.98 14.19
C GLN A 50 -4.74 10.97 13.26
N THR A 51 -4.64 11.26 11.97
CA THR A 51 -3.95 10.41 10.99
C THR A 51 -2.48 10.21 11.36
N VAL A 52 -1.76 11.27 11.74
CA VAL A 52 -0.36 11.18 12.22
C VAL A 52 -0.26 10.29 13.46
N THR A 53 -1.19 10.42 14.41
CA THR A 53 -1.21 9.60 15.63
C THR A 53 -1.44 8.12 15.29
N GLU A 54 -2.37 7.82 14.38
CA GLU A 54 -2.66 6.46 13.94
C GLU A 54 -1.45 5.83 13.22
N LEU A 55 -0.81 6.57 12.30
CA LEU A 55 0.38 6.11 11.58
C LEU A 55 1.62 5.95 12.48
N SER A 56 1.68 6.70 13.58
CA SER A 56 2.80 6.67 14.53
C SER A 56 2.69 5.55 15.56
N ARG A 57 1.53 4.87 15.66
CA ARG A 57 1.36 3.77 16.62
C ARG A 57 2.16 2.56 16.18
N PRO A 58 3.04 2.01 17.04
CA PRO A 58 3.67 0.73 16.76
C PRO A 58 2.61 -0.35 16.55
N GLN A 59 2.77 -1.14 15.49
CA GLN A 59 1.91 -2.28 15.22
C GLN A 59 2.63 -3.54 15.69
N ILE A 60 2.06 -4.23 16.67
CA ILE A 60 2.48 -5.57 17.05
C ILE A 60 1.65 -6.54 16.20
N ASP A 61 2.28 -7.57 15.66
CA ASP A 61 1.63 -8.61 14.86
C ASP A 61 0.94 -8.10 13.57
N ALA A 62 1.54 -7.10 12.90
CA ALA A 62 1.09 -6.72 11.56
C ALA A 62 1.22 -7.94 10.62
N PRO A 63 0.13 -8.37 9.95
CA PRO A 63 0.18 -9.53 9.07
C PRO A 63 1.18 -9.32 7.93
N ILE A 64 2.05 -10.33 7.72
CA ILE A 64 2.95 -10.42 6.58
C ILE A 64 2.54 -11.68 5.81
N VAL A 65 2.22 -11.53 4.54
CA VAL A 65 1.70 -12.62 3.71
C VAL A 65 2.50 -12.71 2.43
N ASP A 66 3.05 -13.90 2.17
CA ASP A 66 3.71 -14.23 0.92
C ASP A 66 2.64 -14.60 -0.13
N LEU A 67 2.74 -14.00 -1.31
CA LEU A 67 1.86 -14.25 -2.43
C LEU A 67 2.66 -14.75 -3.64
N ASP A 68 2.26 -15.91 -4.14
CA ASP A 68 2.80 -16.44 -5.38
C ASP A 68 1.98 -15.95 -6.59
N PRO A 69 2.61 -15.77 -7.76
CA PRO A 69 1.93 -15.40 -8.99
C PRO A 69 0.83 -16.39 -9.34
N PHE A 70 -0.29 -15.88 -9.84
CA PHE A 70 -1.33 -16.72 -10.39
C PHE A 70 -0.85 -17.37 -11.70
N ASP A 71 -0.72 -18.70 -11.70
CA ASP A 71 -0.32 -19.47 -12.87
C ASP A 71 -1.54 -19.85 -13.71
N GLN A 72 -1.74 -19.14 -14.82
CA GLN A 72 -2.82 -19.44 -15.78
C GLN A 72 -2.62 -20.78 -16.51
N THR A 73 -1.42 -21.37 -16.48
CA THR A 73 -1.10 -22.60 -17.25
C THR A 73 -1.54 -23.88 -16.55
N ARG A 74 -1.87 -23.85 -15.27
CA ARG A 74 -2.29 -25.03 -14.49
C ARG A 74 -3.78 -25.36 -14.55
N GLY A 75 -4.52 -24.83 -15.50
CA GLY A 75 -5.84 -25.37 -15.88
C GLY A 75 -6.97 -25.30 -14.84
N ASN A 76 -6.74 -24.78 -13.65
CA ASN A 76 -7.78 -24.54 -12.66
C ASN A 76 -8.31 -23.11 -12.81
N MET A 77 -9.37 -22.95 -13.60
CA MET A 77 -10.13 -21.70 -13.72
C MET A 77 -10.84 -21.29 -12.42
N THR A 78 -10.70 -22.05 -11.35
CA THR A 78 -11.04 -21.72 -9.97
C THR A 78 -9.77 -21.44 -9.17
N GLY A 79 -8.90 -20.58 -9.66
CA GLY A 79 -7.78 -20.07 -8.87
C GLY A 79 -8.36 -19.39 -7.62
N ASP A 80 -8.38 -20.11 -6.50
CA ASP A 80 -8.80 -19.55 -5.24
C ASP A 80 -7.91 -18.35 -4.93
N ALA A 81 -8.53 -17.19 -4.81
CA ALA A 81 -7.84 -16.00 -4.35
C ALA A 81 -7.13 -16.30 -3.03
N ALA A 82 -5.86 -15.94 -2.91
CA ALA A 82 -5.12 -16.13 -1.67
C ALA A 82 -5.88 -15.46 -0.52
N ARG A 83 -6.26 -16.24 0.49
CA ARG A 83 -7.03 -15.74 1.62
C ARG A 83 -6.10 -15.14 2.65
N ILE A 84 -6.25 -13.85 2.88
CA ILE A 84 -5.49 -13.08 3.84
C ILE A 84 -6.39 -12.80 5.06
N GLU A 85 -6.05 -13.41 6.18
CA GLU A 85 -6.73 -13.16 7.45
C GLU A 85 -5.89 -12.19 8.27
N ALA A 86 -6.49 -11.08 8.66
CA ALA A 86 -5.85 -10.07 9.48
C ALA A 86 -6.68 -9.83 10.75
N PRO A 87 -6.05 -9.64 11.92
CA PRO A 87 -6.78 -9.30 13.14
C PRO A 87 -7.51 -7.97 12.96
N PRO A 88 -8.66 -7.78 13.64
CA PRO A 88 -9.44 -6.55 13.51
C PRO A 88 -8.68 -5.31 14.01
N THR A 89 -7.64 -5.52 14.80
CA THR A 89 -6.74 -4.47 15.31
C THR A 89 -5.63 -4.09 14.32
N ALA A 90 -5.40 -4.89 13.25
CA ALA A 90 -4.38 -4.58 12.25
C ALA A 90 -4.78 -3.35 11.43
N ASN A 91 -3.94 -2.33 11.45
CA ASN A 91 -4.11 -1.12 10.65
C ASN A 91 -3.36 -1.18 9.32
N ILE A 92 -2.41 -2.10 9.20
CA ILE A 92 -1.60 -2.35 8.00
C ILE A 92 -1.51 -3.85 7.72
N ILE A 93 -1.30 -4.19 6.46
CA ILE A 93 -0.96 -5.54 5.98
C ILE A 93 0.28 -5.39 5.09
N THR A 94 1.27 -6.25 5.25
CA THR A 94 2.41 -6.35 4.35
C THR A 94 2.25 -7.57 3.45
N LEU A 95 2.27 -7.36 2.15
CA LEU A 95 2.22 -8.38 1.13
C LEU A 95 3.60 -8.51 0.49
N ILE A 96 4.10 -9.73 0.38
CA ILE A 96 5.34 -10.07 -0.31
C ILE A 96 4.93 -10.70 -1.63
N LEU A 97 5.05 -9.95 -2.73
CA LEU A 97 4.72 -10.40 -4.07
C LEU A 97 5.94 -11.13 -4.65
N ASN A 98 5.90 -12.46 -4.68
CA ASN A 98 6.98 -13.28 -5.24
C ASN A 98 7.07 -13.11 -6.75
N ILE A 99 8.29 -12.86 -7.25
CA ILE A 99 8.60 -12.71 -8.68
C ILE A 99 9.64 -13.73 -9.16
N THR A 100 9.81 -14.81 -8.41
CA THR A 100 10.74 -15.88 -8.78
C THR A 100 10.37 -16.44 -10.15
N GLY A 101 11.36 -16.56 -11.05
CA GLY A 101 11.14 -17.04 -12.40
C GLY A 101 10.61 -15.99 -13.40
N GLN A 102 10.31 -14.77 -12.94
CA GLN A 102 9.89 -13.68 -13.82
C GLN A 102 11.09 -12.85 -14.33
N PRO A 103 10.94 -12.19 -15.49
CA PRO A 103 11.97 -11.29 -16.00
C PRO A 103 12.32 -10.19 -14.99
N SER A 104 13.60 -9.88 -14.90
CA SER A 104 14.11 -8.84 -14.00
C SER A 104 13.94 -7.46 -14.63
N HIS A 105 13.36 -6.53 -13.89
CA HIS A 105 13.17 -5.14 -14.29
C HIS A 105 13.89 -4.18 -13.32
N SER A 106 14.26 -3.01 -13.82
CA SER A 106 14.93 -1.96 -13.01
C SER A 106 13.98 -1.29 -12.01
N ALA A 107 12.68 -1.32 -12.29
CA ALA A 107 11.65 -0.82 -11.41
C ALA A 107 10.35 -1.61 -11.62
N TYR A 108 9.46 -1.53 -10.64
CA TYR A 108 8.15 -2.17 -10.67
C TYR A 108 7.06 -1.16 -10.36
N ALA A 109 5.90 -1.35 -11.00
CA ALA A 109 4.65 -0.69 -10.66
C ALA A 109 3.67 -1.73 -10.13
N VAL A 110 2.94 -1.37 -9.09
CA VAL A 110 1.88 -2.20 -8.51
C VAL A 110 0.56 -1.46 -8.64
N GLU A 111 -0.48 -2.16 -9.05
CA GLU A 111 -1.84 -1.67 -9.15
C GLU A 111 -2.77 -2.60 -8.39
N ILE A 112 -3.70 -2.05 -7.61
CA ILE A 112 -4.71 -2.82 -6.89
C ILE A 112 -6.07 -2.47 -7.46
N LEU A 113 -6.79 -3.49 -7.92
CA LEU A 113 -8.14 -3.39 -8.45
C LEU A 113 -9.12 -4.04 -7.47
N ASP A 114 -10.30 -3.45 -7.30
CA ASP A 114 -11.41 -4.09 -6.57
C ASP A 114 -12.11 -5.18 -7.44
N SER A 115 -13.12 -5.83 -6.88
CA SER A 115 -13.92 -6.86 -7.55
C SER A 115 -14.63 -6.39 -8.82
N ASN A 116 -14.77 -5.08 -9.03
CA ASN A 116 -15.39 -4.48 -10.20
C ASN A 116 -14.33 -4.05 -11.24
N GLY A 117 -13.06 -4.30 -10.99
CA GLY A 117 -11.95 -3.86 -11.84
C GLY A 117 -11.58 -2.39 -11.69
N LYS A 118 -12.13 -1.69 -10.68
CA LYS A 118 -11.80 -0.30 -10.42
C LYS A 118 -10.48 -0.23 -9.65
N GLN A 119 -9.57 0.64 -10.10
CA GLN A 119 -8.31 0.90 -9.42
C GLN A 119 -8.56 1.59 -8.08
N VAL A 120 -8.13 0.95 -6.98
CA VAL A 120 -8.22 1.49 -5.62
C VAL A 120 -6.89 2.08 -5.16
N TRP A 121 -5.78 1.58 -5.71
CA TRP A 121 -4.44 2.08 -5.40
C TRP A 121 -3.44 1.77 -6.52
N ARG A 122 -2.40 2.60 -6.64
CA ARG A 122 -1.27 2.38 -7.54
C ARG A 122 0.00 3.00 -6.95
N GLY A 123 1.13 2.33 -7.14
CA GLY A 123 2.44 2.84 -6.75
C GLY A 123 3.55 2.29 -7.62
N GLN A 124 4.74 2.90 -7.50
CA GLN A 124 5.94 2.49 -8.22
C GLN A 124 7.12 2.45 -7.26
N ARG A 125 8.06 1.55 -7.53
CA ARG A 125 9.31 1.41 -6.77
C ARG A 125 10.47 1.12 -7.71
N ALA A 126 11.57 1.86 -7.54
CA ALA A 126 12.85 1.48 -8.12
C ALA A 126 13.36 0.19 -7.44
N ARG A 127 13.95 -0.72 -8.21
CA ARG A 127 14.57 -1.94 -7.68
C ARG A 127 15.96 -1.61 -7.15
N ASN A 128 16.18 -1.94 -5.89
CA ASN A 128 17.50 -1.82 -5.26
C ASN A 128 17.99 -3.22 -4.87
N GLY A 129 18.61 -3.95 -5.81
CA GLY A 129 19.25 -5.24 -5.55
C GLY A 129 18.54 -6.47 -6.15
N PRO A 130 19.04 -7.69 -5.88
CA PRO A 130 18.58 -8.95 -6.46
C PRO A 130 17.35 -9.52 -5.72
N ASP A 131 16.36 -8.68 -5.43
CA ASP A 131 15.17 -9.12 -4.70
C ASP A 131 14.31 -10.03 -5.59
N HIS A 132 13.91 -11.18 -5.06
CA HIS A 132 12.96 -12.11 -5.70
C HIS A 132 11.50 -11.79 -5.37
N ALA A 133 11.25 -10.66 -4.72
CA ALA A 133 9.92 -10.23 -4.30
C ALA A 133 9.78 -8.71 -4.27
N VAL A 134 8.54 -8.24 -4.41
CA VAL A 134 8.15 -6.85 -4.20
C VAL A 134 7.32 -6.76 -2.93
N ASN A 135 7.80 -6.01 -1.93
CA ASN A 135 7.10 -5.82 -0.66
C ASN A 135 6.15 -4.63 -0.76
N LEU A 136 4.90 -4.85 -0.40
CA LEU A 136 3.83 -3.86 -0.46
C LEU A 136 3.13 -3.78 0.91
N THR A 137 3.33 -2.68 1.63
CA THR A 137 2.63 -2.41 2.88
C THR A 137 1.46 -1.48 2.63
N ILE A 138 0.26 -1.90 3.00
CA ILE A 138 -0.98 -1.22 2.69
C ILE A 138 -1.77 -0.97 3.98
N ALA A 139 -2.32 0.24 4.12
CA ALA A 139 -3.23 0.55 5.21
C ALA A 139 -4.61 -0.11 5.00
N ARG A 140 -5.21 -0.64 6.08
CA ARG A 140 -6.55 -1.22 6.08
C ARG A 140 -7.61 -0.31 5.45
N ARG A 141 -7.51 1.00 5.66
CA ARG A 141 -8.44 1.98 5.06
C ARG A 141 -8.40 2.01 3.54
N THR A 142 -7.27 1.63 2.93
CA THR A 142 -7.09 1.59 1.47
C THR A 142 -7.71 0.31 0.89
N ILE A 143 -7.60 -0.81 1.61
CA ILE A 143 -8.10 -2.13 1.21
C ILE A 143 -8.97 -2.73 2.32
N PRO A 144 -10.24 -2.30 2.46
CA PRO A 144 -11.21 -2.94 3.36
C PRO A 144 -11.34 -4.44 3.09
N ALA A 145 -12.12 -5.16 3.90
CA ALA A 145 -12.44 -6.56 3.62
C ALA A 145 -13.10 -6.69 2.23
N GLY A 146 -12.64 -7.66 1.43
CA GLY A 146 -13.13 -7.85 0.06
C GLY A 146 -12.17 -8.62 -0.84
N ARG A 147 -12.59 -8.79 -2.09
CA ARG A 147 -11.76 -9.39 -3.15
C ARG A 147 -11.03 -8.31 -3.93
N TYR A 148 -9.75 -8.56 -4.19
CA TYR A 148 -8.90 -7.65 -4.95
C TYR A 148 -8.04 -8.44 -5.94
N LEU A 149 -7.63 -7.76 -7.01
CA LEU A 149 -6.62 -8.23 -7.93
C LEU A 149 -5.43 -7.28 -7.85
N ILE A 150 -4.28 -7.81 -7.42
CA ILE A 150 -3.03 -7.06 -7.38
C ILE A 150 -2.28 -7.38 -8.66
N LYS A 151 -1.99 -6.36 -9.46
CA LYS A 151 -1.24 -6.47 -10.70
C LYS A 151 0.15 -5.90 -10.53
N LEU A 152 1.15 -6.67 -10.94
CA LEU A 152 2.54 -6.26 -10.94
C LEU A 152 3.01 -6.03 -12.38
N TYR A 153 3.62 -4.90 -12.62
CA TYR A 153 4.22 -4.52 -13.90
C TYR A 153 5.70 -4.24 -13.72
N GLY A 154 6.53 -4.72 -14.64
CA GLY A 154 7.90 -4.29 -14.80
C GLY A 154 7.98 -3.00 -15.59
N LEU A 155 8.89 -2.11 -15.21
CA LEU A 155 9.14 -0.86 -15.92
C LEU A 155 10.44 -0.98 -16.72
N ARG A 156 10.34 -0.78 -18.04
CA ARG A 156 11.48 -0.75 -18.97
C ARG A 156 11.28 0.41 -19.94
N ASP A 157 12.23 1.33 -20.01
CA ASP A 157 12.23 2.46 -20.97
C ASP A 157 10.91 3.27 -20.97
N GLY A 158 10.32 3.46 -19.78
CA GLY A 158 9.05 4.18 -19.61
C GLY A 158 7.80 3.39 -19.99
N LYS A 159 7.96 2.12 -20.44
CA LYS A 159 6.83 1.21 -20.74
C LYS A 159 6.56 0.28 -19.57
N GLN A 160 5.29 -0.11 -19.41
CA GLN A 160 4.85 -1.09 -18.44
C GLN A 160 4.66 -2.43 -19.14
N GLU A 161 5.30 -3.47 -18.61
CA GLU A 161 5.16 -4.86 -19.07
C GLU A 161 4.49 -5.66 -17.94
N PRO A 162 3.40 -6.40 -18.20
CA PRO A 162 2.77 -7.26 -17.20
C PRO A 162 3.79 -8.30 -16.69
N VAL A 163 3.91 -8.46 -15.39
CA VAL A 163 4.79 -9.45 -14.77
C VAL A 163 3.98 -10.55 -14.12
N ALA A 164 3.05 -10.20 -13.23
CA ALA A 164 2.26 -11.17 -12.50
C ALA A 164 0.95 -10.56 -11.97
N ASP A 165 -0.03 -11.44 -11.77
CA ASP A 165 -1.31 -11.13 -11.14
C ASP A 165 -1.44 -11.95 -9.84
N TYR A 166 -1.98 -11.33 -8.78
CA TYR A 166 -2.19 -11.95 -7.47
C TYR A 166 -3.63 -11.69 -7.03
N PRO A 167 -4.55 -12.64 -7.24
CA PRO A 167 -5.91 -12.55 -6.73
C PRO A 167 -5.90 -12.79 -5.22
N VAL A 168 -6.53 -11.90 -4.44
CA VAL A 168 -6.56 -11.98 -2.98
C VAL A 168 -7.97 -11.76 -2.42
N LEU A 169 -8.27 -12.44 -1.31
CA LEU A 169 -9.45 -12.22 -0.48
C LEU A 169 -9.00 -11.76 0.91
N ILE A 170 -9.30 -10.53 1.27
CA ILE A 170 -8.93 -9.94 2.56
C ILE A 170 -10.11 -10.07 3.52
N VAL A 171 -9.84 -10.62 4.71
CA VAL A 171 -10.79 -10.83 5.78
C VAL A 171 -10.20 -10.30 7.08
N TYR A 172 -10.92 -9.44 7.78
CA TYR A 172 -10.57 -8.94 9.12
C TYR A 172 -11.44 -9.67 10.15
N ARG A 173 -10.82 -10.49 11.01
CA ARG A 173 -11.47 -11.26 12.08
C ARG A 173 -10.71 -11.10 13.40
#